data_f6c50d544444c97d44f55888101164f3
#
_entry.id   f6c50d544444c97d44f55888101164f3
#
_cell.length_a   1.000
_cell.length_b   1.000
_cell.length_c   1.000
_cell.angle_alpha   90.00
_cell.angle_beta   90.00
_cell.angle_gamma   90.00
#
_symmetry.space_group_name_H-M   'P 1'
#
loop_
_entity.id
_entity.type
_entity.pdbx_description
1 polymer ?
#
loop_
_entity_poly.entity_id
_entity_poly.type
_entity_poly.pdbx_seq_one_letter_code
_entity_poly.pdbx_strand_id
1 'polypeptide(L)'
;KDISGWSEDLFGELNAEPTAFDGYDVLKETAKVLALSDGEELNDAVSTDYEERENVLVVLDRTPFYAEMGGQVADHGYLTSGTANLKVNQVKKTPKGFYVHTCTLLDGTIRVGDTVTAAVDEQRRASICRNHTATHLMQKALREVLGEHVHQAGSYQDDKITRFDFTHFNAVTPEELVEVEKRVNEKIFAALPVTIQNLPIEEAKKMGAMALFGEK
;
A
#
# COMPACT_ATOMS: atom_id res chain seq x y z
N LYS A 1 16.78 12.80 -3.85
CA LYS A 1 17.17 12.39 -2.47
C LYS A 1 16.06 11.47 -1.98
N ASP A 2 16.43 10.28 -1.55
CA ASP A 2 15.48 9.30 -1.03
C ASP A 2 15.06 9.76 0.38
N ILE A 3 13.81 10.17 0.55
CA ILE A 3 13.23 10.68 1.81
C ILE A 3 12.97 9.53 2.79
N SER A 4 13.16 8.26 2.35
CA SER A 4 12.81 7.08 3.12
C SER A 4 13.50 6.94 4.48
N GLY A 5 14.73 7.45 4.63
CA GLY A 5 15.47 7.41 5.89
C GLY A 5 15.08 8.49 6.92
N TRP A 6 14.44 9.59 6.46
CA TRP A 6 14.11 10.74 7.32
C TRP A 6 12.81 10.55 8.10
N SER A 7 11.83 9.83 7.53
CA SER A 7 10.53 9.65 8.18
C SER A 7 10.59 8.72 9.40
N GLU A 8 11.54 7.79 9.45
CA GLU A 8 11.69 6.89 10.60
C GLU A 8 12.27 7.62 11.81
N ASP A 9 13.26 8.51 11.60
CA ASP A 9 13.88 9.28 12.67
C ASP A 9 12.96 10.40 13.17
N LEU A 10 12.29 11.14 12.27
CA LEU A 10 11.44 12.28 12.64
C LEU A 10 10.26 11.91 13.54
N PHE A 11 9.63 10.77 13.29
CA PHE A 11 8.44 10.32 14.04
C PHE A 11 8.78 9.24 15.09
N GLY A 12 10.06 8.92 15.25
CA GLY A 12 10.55 7.90 16.17
C GLY A 12 10.25 8.19 17.64
N GLU A 13 10.16 9.46 18.03
CA GLU A 13 9.87 9.89 19.41
C GLU A 13 8.42 10.38 19.60
N LEU A 14 7.56 10.25 18.57
CA LEU A 14 6.17 10.67 18.68
C LEU A 14 5.47 9.88 19.79
N ASN A 15 4.94 10.59 20.78
CA ASN A 15 4.21 10.04 21.91
C ASN A 15 2.70 10.01 21.59
N ALA A 16 2.32 9.09 20.73
CA ALA A 16 0.92 8.86 20.33
C ALA A 16 0.68 7.37 20.09
N GLU A 17 -0.58 6.96 20.05
CA GLU A 17 -0.96 5.62 19.62
C GLU A 17 -0.64 5.43 18.13
N PRO A 18 -0.28 4.21 17.69
CA PRO A 18 -0.09 3.89 16.28
C PRO A 18 -1.31 4.27 15.44
N THR A 19 -1.09 4.63 14.19
CA THR A 19 -2.19 4.93 13.25
C THR A 19 -3.09 3.71 13.06
N ALA A 20 -4.39 3.86 13.28
CA ALA A 20 -5.37 2.84 12.93
C ALA A 20 -5.53 2.78 11.41
N PHE A 21 -5.38 1.59 10.81
CA PHE A 21 -5.58 1.38 9.38
C PHE A 21 -6.95 0.80 9.11
N ASP A 22 -7.83 1.59 8.50
CA ASP A 22 -9.22 1.22 8.21
C ASP A 22 -9.46 0.95 6.70
N GLY A 23 -8.39 1.02 5.88
CA GLY A 23 -8.44 0.98 4.42
C GLY A 23 -8.84 -0.35 3.78
N TYR A 24 -9.11 -1.40 4.56
CA TYR A 24 -9.79 -2.59 4.05
C TYR A 24 -11.31 -2.42 4.00
N ASP A 25 -11.87 -1.58 4.86
CA ASP A 25 -13.32 -1.42 5.03
C ASP A 25 -13.82 -0.11 4.41
N VAL A 26 -12.99 0.96 4.44
CA VAL A 26 -13.38 2.28 3.95
C VAL A 26 -12.30 2.89 3.04
N LEU A 27 -12.73 3.70 2.09
CA LEU A 27 -11.84 4.47 1.18
C LEU A 27 -11.86 5.97 1.48
N LYS A 28 -12.74 6.39 2.41
CA LYS A 28 -12.86 7.77 2.84
C LYS A 28 -13.30 7.83 4.30
N GLU A 29 -12.60 8.61 5.10
CA GLU A 29 -12.93 8.81 6.50
C GLU A 29 -12.42 10.16 7.03
N THR A 30 -12.87 10.51 8.23
CA THR A 30 -12.39 11.68 8.97
C THR A 30 -11.27 11.24 9.91
N ALA A 31 -10.15 11.96 9.89
CA ALA A 31 -8.97 11.68 10.69
C ALA A 31 -8.42 12.95 11.34
N LYS A 32 -7.66 12.79 12.42
CA LYS A 32 -6.99 13.87 13.13
C LYS A 32 -5.50 13.86 12.82
N VAL A 33 -4.94 15.04 12.54
CA VAL A 33 -3.50 15.21 12.33
C VAL A 33 -2.77 15.09 13.68
N LEU A 34 -1.90 14.10 13.79
CA LEU A 34 -1.09 13.86 14.99
C LEU A 34 0.28 14.55 14.93
N ALA A 35 0.88 14.59 13.75
CA ALA A 35 2.18 15.21 13.53
C ALA A 35 2.33 15.69 12.08
N LEU A 36 3.15 16.72 11.92
CA LEU A 36 3.49 17.34 10.63
C LEU A 36 5.01 17.53 10.53
N SER A 37 5.49 17.47 9.29
CA SER A 37 6.85 17.90 8.97
C SER A 37 6.87 18.53 7.58
N ASP A 38 7.78 19.48 7.38
CA ASP A 38 8.06 20.06 6.06
C ASP A 38 9.13 19.27 5.28
N GLY A 39 9.51 18.10 5.80
CA GLY A 39 10.56 17.25 5.27
C GLY A 39 11.93 17.44 5.93
N GLU A 40 12.08 18.45 6.79
CA GLU A 40 13.32 18.74 7.51
C GLU A 40 13.15 18.58 9.03
N GLU A 41 12.09 19.12 9.60
CA GLU A 41 11.81 19.07 11.04
C GLU A 41 10.32 18.91 11.31
N LEU A 42 9.98 18.61 12.58
CA LEU A 42 8.59 18.59 13.04
C LEU A 42 8.07 20.03 13.16
N ASN A 43 6.85 20.25 12.69
CA ASN A 43 6.21 21.55 12.69
C ASN A 43 4.82 21.48 13.34
N ASP A 44 4.41 22.56 14.02
CA ASP A 44 3.04 22.71 14.51
C ASP A 44 2.06 23.03 13.37
N ALA A 45 2.56 23.71 12.33
CA ALA A 45 1.80 24.06 11.14
C ALA A 45 2.68 24.13 9.90
N VAL A 46 2.13 23.79 8.74
CA VAL A 46 2.76 23.98 7.43
C VAL A 46 1.80 24.74 6.53
N SER A 47 2.31 25.76 5.85
CA SER A 47 1.52 26.66 4.98
C SER A 47 2.12 26.74 3.59
N THR A 48 1.25 27.08 2.61
CA THR A 48 1.69 27.64 1.33
C THR A 48 1.24 29.09 1.24
N ASP A 49 2.06 29.94 0.64
CA ASP A 49 1.71 31.35 0.42
C ASP A 49 1.24 31.59 -1.01
N TYR A 50 1.91 31.04 -2.02
CA TYR A 50 1.58 31.23 -3.45
C TYR A 50 1.94 30.04 -4.35
N GLU A 51 2.77 29.11 -3.87
CA GLU A 51 3.20 27.96 -4.63
C GLU A 51 2.92 26.67 -3.83
N GLU A 52 2.64 25.58 -4.53
CA GLU A 52 2.50 24.27 -3.93
C GLU A 52 3.77 23.88 -3.13
N ARG A 53 3.59 23.29 -1.95
CA ARG A 53 4.70 22.84 -1.14
C ARG A 53 4.79 21.32 -1.16
N GLU A 54 5.86 20.81 -1.76
CA GLU A 54 6.12 19.38 -1.84
C GLU A 54 6.74 18.83 -0.56
N ASN A 55 6.68 17.50 -0.41
CA ASN A 55 7.31 16.76 0.67
C ASN A 55 6.80 17.10 2.08
N VAL A 56 5.56 17.54 2.20
CA VAL A 56 4.90 17.69 3.49
C VAL A 56 4.54 16.31 4.02
N LEU A 57 5.05 15.97 5.21
CA LEU A 57 4.79 14.68 5.86
C LEU A 57 3.67 14.85 6.88
N VAL A 58 2.66 13.98 6.80
CA VAL A 58 1.47 14.02 7.66
C VAL A 58 1.28 12.66 8.32
N VAL A 59 1.18 12.64 9.64
CA VAL A 59 0.78 11.46 10.42
C VAL A 59 -0.63 11.69 10.96
N LEU A 60 -1.51 10.70 10.74
CA LEU A 60 -2.90 10.72 11.17
C LEU A 60 -3.15 9.70 12.28
N ASP A 61 -4.19 9.91 13.10
CA ASP A 61 -4.65 8.94 14.10
C ASP A 61 -5.25 7.67 13.46
N ARG A 62 -5.88 7.84 12.28
CA ARG A 62 -6.40 6.76 11.44
C ARG A 62 -6.26 7.08 9.98
N THR A 63 -6.28 6.06 9.12
CA THR A 63 -6.11 6.26 7.69
C THR A 63 -6.74 5.16 6.85
N PRO A 64 -7.42 5.52 5.73
CA PRO A 64 -7.84 4.56 4.72
C PRO A 64 -6.73 4.25 3.70
N PHE A 65 -5.60 4.97 3.75
CA PHE A 65 -4.52 4.85 2.78
C PHE A 65 -3.64 3.64 3.05
N TYR A 66 -3.55 2.72 2.08
CA TYR A 66 -2.62 1.59 2.12
C TYR A 66 -1.18 2.09 1.99
N ALA A 67 -0.33 1.71 2.93
CA ALA A 67 1.11 1.96 2.85
C ALA A 67 1.78 0.95 1.91
N GLU A 68 2.86 1.35 1.24
CA GLU A 68 3.66 0.47 0.40
C GLU A 68 4.15 -0.74 1.18
N MET A 69 3.69 -1.94 0.79
CA MET A 69 4.02 -3.18 1.50
C MET A 69 3.61 -4.39 0.65
N GLY A 70 4.34 -5.51 0.79
CA GLY A 70 4.00 -6.78 0.13
C GLY A 70 4.05 -6.71 -1.41
N GLY A 71 4.86 -5.83 -2.00
CA GLY A 71 4.93 -5.61 -3.44
C GLY A 71 3.87 -4.67 -4.00
N GLN A 72 2.84 -4.33 -3.21
CA GLN A 72 1.82 -3.36 -3.60
C GLN A 72 2.29 -1.93 -3.31
N VAL A 73 2.16 -1.04 -4.30
CA VAL A 73 2.45 0.39 -4.14
C VAL A 73 1.44 1.06 -3.19
N ALA A 74 1.87 2.18 -2.58
CA ALA A 74 1.01 2.99 -1.74
C ALA A 74 -0.15 3.61 -2.51
N ASP A 75 -1.23 3.93 -1.79
CA ASP A 75 -2.32 4.69 -2.34
C ASP A 75 -1.97 6.16 -2.61
N HIS A 76 -2.73 6.73 -3.52
CA HIS A 76 -2.82 8.17 -3.73
C HIS A 76 -4.23 8.67 -3.35
N GLY A 77 -4.37 9.97 -3.22
CA GLY A 77 -5.64 10.62 -2.92
C GLY A 77 -5.45 12.00 -2.32
N TYR A 78 -6.34 12.39 -1.42
CA TYR A 78 -6.35 13.73 -0.85
C TYR A 78 -6.64 13.73 0.64
N LEU A 79 -6.01 14.69 1.35
CA LEU A 79 -6.38 15.11 2.69
C LEU A 79 -6.94 16.53 2.57
N THR A 80 -8.19 16.73 2.97
CA THR A 80 -8.85 18.03 2.87
C THR A 80 -9.41 18.47 4.20
N SER A 81 -9.28 19.75 4.52
CA SER A 81 -9.92 20.41 5.64
C SER A 81 -10.56 21.71 5.21
N GLY A 82 -11.14 22.47 6.14
CA GLY A 82 -11.64 23.81 5.84
C GLY A 82 -10.54 24.84 5.55
N THR A 83 -9.28 24.51 5.80
CA THR A 83 -8.12 25.42 5.74
C THR A 83 -6.98 24.94 4.87
N ALA A 84 -7.02 23.70 4.39
CA ALA A 84 -5.93 23.12 3.59
C ALA A 84 -6.43 22.03 2.65
N ASN A 85 -5.70 21.88 1.54
CA ASN A 85 -5.90 20.82 0.57
C ASN A 85 -4.54 20.21 0.22
N LEU A 86 -4.37 18.90 0.50
CA LEU A 86 -3.14 18.17 0.28
C LEU A 86 -3.40 16.99 -0.65
N LYS A 87 -2.49 16.79 -1.61
CA LYS A 87 -2.44 15.58 -2.44
C LYS A 87 -1.50 14.58 -1.80
N VAL A 88 -1.98 13.37 -1.53
CA VAL A 88 -1.17 12.25 -1.03
C VAL A 88 -0.49 11.57 -2.21
N ASN A 89 0.83 11.54 -2.21
CA ASN A 89 1.67 10.97 -3.26
C ASN A 89 2.28 9.62 -2.88
N GLN A 90 2.51 9.38 -1.59
CA GLN A 90 3.09 8.15 -1.06
C GLN A 90 2.64 7.95 0.38
N VAL A 91 2.59 6.70 0.82
CA VAL A 91 2.35 6.35 2.22
C VAL A 91 3.32 5.24 2.63
N LYS A 92 4.01 5.43 3.74
CA LYS A 92 4.90 4.43 4.35
C LYS A 92 4.50 4.17 5.78
N LYS A 93 4.70 2.94 6.24
CA LYS A 93 4.47 2.55 7.62
C LYS A 93 5.79 2.48 8.37
N THR A 94 5.89 3.16 9.49
CA THR A 94 7.07 3.11 10.37
C THR A 94 7.06 1.83 11.22
N PRO A 95 8.21 1.40 11.78
CA PRO A 95 8.29 0.26 12.70
C PRO A 95 7.39 0.42 13.95
N LYS A 96 7.11 1.65 14.39
CA LYS A 96 6.20 1.97 15.49
C LYS A 96 4.71 1.96 15.09
N GLY A 97 4.40 1.70 13.80
CA GLY A 97 3.03 1.59 13.31
C GLY A 97 2.40 2.90 12.86
N PHE A 98 3.13 4.00 12.78
CA PHE A 98 2.63 5.24 12.19
C PHE A 98 2.61 5.14 10.67
N TYR A 99 1.53 5.62 10.06
CA TYR A 99 1.41 5.79 8.61
C TYR A 99 1.80 7.24 8.27
N VAL A 100 2.93 7.39 7.59
CA VAL A 100 3.44 8.69 7.15
C VAL A 100 3.01 8.93 5.72
N HIS A 101 2.14 9.94 5.55
CA HIS A 101 1.64 10.36 4.24
C HIS A 101 2.58 11.45 3.69
N THR A 102 3.28 11.18 2.60
CA THR A 102 4.06 12.20 1.87
C THR A 102 3.12 12.92 0.93
N CYS A 103 2.96 14.20 1.16
CA CYS A 103 1.96 15.03 0.50
C CYS A 103 2.58 16.21 -0.25
N THR A 104 1.85 16.70 -1.24
CA THR A 104 1.99 18.06 -1.77
C THR A 104 0.87 18.89 -1.16
N LEU A 105 1.20 19.93 -0.39
CA LEU A 105 0.23 20.92 0.07
C LEU A 105 -0.08 21.86 -1.10
N LEU A 106 -1.28 21.73 -1.65
CA LEU A 106 -1.72 22.46 -2.85
C LEU A 106 -2.12 23.90 -2.50
N ASP A 107 -2.80 24.07 -1.37
CA ASP A 107 -3.21 25.37 -0.87
C ASP A 107 -3.49 25.35 0.63
N GLY A 108 -3.41 26.52 1.25
CA GLY A 108 -3.82 26.77 2.62
C GLY A 108 -2.79 26.45 3.69
N THR A 109 -3.28 26.17 4.89
CA THR A 109 -2.48 25.85 6.07
C THR A 109 -3.04 24.65 6.79
N ILE A 110 -2.19 23.64 7.01
CA ILE A 110 -2.48 22.45 7.84
C ILE A 110 -1.76 22.58 9.19
N ARG A 111 -2.42 22.16 10.27
CA ARG A 111 -1.91 22.23 11.65
C ARG A 111 -2.03 20.88 12.35
N VAL A 112 -1.14 20.64 13.30
CA VAL A 112 -1.31 19.54 14.26
C VAL A 112 -2.62 19.74 15.02
N GLY A 113 -3.41 18.67 15.13
CA GLY A 113 -4.73 18.70 15.73
C GLY A 113 -5.88 19.01 14.79
N ASP A 114 -5.61 19.42 13.56
CA ASP A 114 -6.65 19.62 12.56
C ASP A 114 -7.39 18.31 12.24
N THR A 115 -8.66 18.45 11.91
CA THR A 115 -9.47 17.36 11.40
C THR A 115 -9.51 17.45 9.88
N VAL A 116 -9.12 16.34 9.22
CA VAL A 116 -9.10 16.22 7.77
C VAL A 116 -10.03 15.12 7.29
N THR A 117 -10.57 15.27 6.09
CA THR A 117 -11.15 14.16 5.34
C THR A 117 -10.04 13.51 4.52
N ALA A 118 -9.74 12.27 4.83
CA ALA A 118 -8.79 11.40 4.13
C ALA A 118 -9.56 10.59 3.07
N ALA A 119 -9.27 10.80 1.78
CA ALA A 119 -9.98 10.16 0.67
C ALA A 119 -8.99 9.54 -0.33
N VAL A 120 -9.07 8.23 -0.49
CA VAL A 120 -8.25 7.45 -1.43
C VAL A 120 -8.77 7.62 -2.86
N ASP A 121 -7.88 7.61 -3.85
CA ASP A 121 -8.25 7.44 -5.26
C ASP A 121 -8.82 6.02 -5.48
N GLU A 122 -10.15 5.93 -5.49
CA GLU A 122 -10.89 4.67 -5.56
C GLU A 122 -10.60 3.90 -6.86
N GLN A 123 -10.48 4.60 -7.99
CA GLN A 123 -10.24 3.95 -9.28
C GLN A 123 -8.84 3.34 -9.32
N ARG A 124 -7.85 4.09 -8.84
CA ARG A 124 -6.47 3.62 -8.75
C ARG A 124 -6.37 2.42 -7.78
N ARG A 125 -6.95 2.51 -6.58
CA ARG A 125 -6.99 1.40 -5.61
C ARG A 125 -7.63 0.15 -6.21
N ALA A 126 -8.77 0.27 -6.87
CA ALA A 126 -9.46 -0.85 -7.49
C ALA A 126 -8.59 -1.53 -8.57
N SER A 127 -7.84 -0.76 -9.37
CA SER A 127 -6.90 -1.31 -10.36
C SER A 127 -5.75 -2.06 -9.70
N ILE A 128 -5.15 -1.48 -8.66
CA ILE A 128 -4.07 -2.12 -7.87
C ILE A 128 -4.56 -3.43 -7.24
N CYS A 129 -5.75 -3.44 -6.64
CA CYS A 129 -6.33 -4.64 -6.02
C CYS A 129 -6.55 -5.76 -7.04
N ARG A 130 -7.02 -5.44 -8.26
CA ARG A 130 -7.15 -6.42 -9.35
C ARG A 130 -5.79 -6.99 -9.75
N ASN A 131 -4.78 -6.14 -9.91
CA ASN A 131 -3.42 -6.55 -10.25
C ASN A 131 -2.79 -7.41 -9.14
N HIS A 132 -3.00 -7.07 -7.87
CA HIS A 132 -2.52 -7.88 -6.76
C HIS A 132 -3.20 -9.25 -6.72
N THR A 133 -4.52 -9.31 -6.88
CA THR A 133 -5.25 -10.59 -6.97
C THR A 133 -4.77 -11.41 -8.18
N ALA A 134 -4.61 -10.79 -9.36
CA ALA A 134 -4.08 -11.46 -10.54
C ALA A 134 -2.67 -12.05 -10.32
N THR A 135 -1.84 -11.40 -9.51
CA THR A 135 -0.50 -11.91 -9.14
C THR A 135 -0.61 -13.24 -8.37
N HIS A 136 -1.53 -13.37 -7.43
CA HIS A 136 -1.76 -14.63 -6.71
C HIS A 136 -2.28 -15.73 -7.64
N LEU A 137 -3.20 -15.41 -8.57
CA LEU A 137 -3.67 -16.35 -9.58
C LEU A 137 -2.53 -16.80 -10.50
N MET A 138 -1.70 -15.87 -10.93
CA MET A 138 -0.52 -16.15 -11.78
C MET A 138 0.48 -17.04 -11.06
N GLN A 139 0.80 -16.80 -9.79
CA GLN A 139 1.66 -17.67 -8.99
C GLN A 139 1.13 -19.10 -8.95
N LYS A 140 -0.16 -19.27 -8.69
CA LYS A 140 -0.78 -20.60 -8.65
C LYS A 140 -0.73 -21.28 -10.01
N ALA A 141 -1.06 -20.57 -11.09
CA ALA A 141 -1.02 -21.09 -12.46
C ALA A 141 0.41 -21.50 -12.89
N LEU A 142 1.42 -20.66 -12.57
CA LEU A 142 2.83 -20.97 -12.83
C LEU A 142 3.27 -22.27 -12.14
N ARG A 143 2.89 -22.47 -10.88
CA ARG A 143 3.20 -23.72 -10.16
C ARG A 143 2.49 -24.93 -10.75
N GLU A 144 1.26 -24.77 -11.23
CA GLU A 144 0.51 -25.88 -11.87
C GLU A 144 1.06 -26.25 -13.25
N VAL A 145 1.60 -25.28 -14.00
CA VAL A 145 2.13 -25.51 -15.36
C VAL A 145 3.60 -25.91 -15.34
N LEU A 146 4.43 -25.21 -14.55
CA LEU A 146 5.89 -25.37 -14.55
C LEU A 146 6.39 -26.32 -13.45
N GLY A 147 5.61 -26.50 -12.39
CA GLY A 147 5.93 -27.40 -11.27
C GLY A 147 6.09 -26.70 -9.91
N GLU A 148 6.07 -27.50 -8.86
CA GLU A 148 6.11 -27.05 -7.46
C GLU A 148 7.39 -26.33 -7.03
N HIS A 149 8.47 -26.41 -7.84
CA HIS A 149 9.74 -25.70 -7.61
C HIS A 149 9.65 -24.20 -7.90
N VAL A 150 8.55 -23.74 -8.49
CA VAL A 150 8.32 -22.31 -8.73
C VAL A 150 8.05 -21.62 -7.39
N HIS A 151 8.97 -20.75 -6.99
CA HIS A 151 8.87 -19.92 -5.80
C HIS A 151 9.00 -18.45 -6.19
N GLN A 152 8.23 -17.59 -5.51
CA GLN A 152 8.34 -16.16 -5.69
C GLN A 152 9.73 -15.67 -5.22
N ALA A 153 10.38 -14.86 -6.05
CA ALA A 153 11.61 -14.14 -5.72
C ALA A 153 11.36 -12.65 -5.47
N GLY A 154 10.32 -12.09 -6.08
CA GLY A 154 9.88 -10.72 -5.91
C GLY A 154 8.51 -10.48 -6.53
N SER A 155 7.88 -9.39 -6.14
CA SER A 155 6.63 -8.95 -6.76
C SER A 155 6.48 -7.42 -6.72
N TYR A 156 5.73 -6.87 -7.67
CA TYR A 156 5.39 -5.46 -7.73
C TYR A 156 4.03 -5.29 -8.41
N GLN A 157 3.14 -4.51 -7.79
CA GLN A 157 1.82 -4.23 -8.32
C GLN A 157 1.51 -2.73 -8.20
N ASP A 158 1.20 -2.11 -9.35
CA ASP A 158 0.62 -0.77 -9.40
C ASP A 158 -0.73 -0.79 -10.15
N ASP A 159 -1.24 0.37 -10.52
CA ASP A 159 -2.53 0.49 -11.24
C ASP A 159 -2.46 0.09 -12.72
N LYS A 160 -1.26 -0.15 -13.27
CA LYS A 160 -1.04 -0.44 -14.70
C LYS A 160 -0.48 -1.83 -14.94
N ILE A 161 0.46 -2.27 -14.10
CA ILE A 161 1.18 -3.52 -14.30
C ILE A 161 1.26 -4.34 -13.02
N THR A 162 1.47 -5.64 -13.22
CA THR A 162 2.00 -6.53 -12.20
C THR A 162 3.32 -7.14 -12.70
N ARG A 163 4.32 -7.22 -11.82
CA ARG A 163 5.55 -7.96 -12.04
C ARG A 163 5.64 -9.07 -11.00
N PHE A 164 6.01 -10.26 -11.47
CA PHE A 164 6.23 -11.40 -10.61
C PHE A 164 7.54 -12.08 -10.99
N ASP A 165 8.53 -11.99 -10.13
CA ASP A 165 9.83 -12.62 -10.30
C ASP A 165 9.81 -13.98 -9.60
N PHE A 166 10.21 -15.04 -10.28
CA PHE A 166 10.13 -16.40 -9.76
C PHE A 166 11.31 -17.28 -10.18
N THR A 167 11.52 -18.35 -9.41
CA THR A 167 12.57 -19.34 -9.71
C THR A 167 12.07 -20.35 -10.73
N HIS A 168 12.87 -20.59 -11.79
CA HIS A 168 12.64 -21.65 -12.76
C HIS A 168 13.96 -22.05 -13.41
N PHE A 169 14.07 -23.30 -13.88
CA PHE A 169 15.33 -23.85 -14.39
C PHE A 169 15.61 -23.46 -15.85
N ASN A 170 14.57 -23.23 -16.63
CA ASN A 170 14.65 -22.95 -18.07
C ASN A 170 13.84 -21.68 -18.42
N ALA A 171 14.02 -21.18 -19.64
CA ALA A 171 13.12 -20.18 -20.18
C ALA A 171 11.71 -20.77 -20.33
N VAL A 172 10.69 -20.01 -19.92
CA VAL A 172 9.28 -20.40 -20.09
C VAL A 172 8.96 -20.38 -21.59
N THR A 173 8.38 -21.46 -22.11
CA THR A 173 8.01 -21.55 -23.52
C THR A 173 6.76 -20.74 -23.83
N PRO A 174 6.54 -20.35 -25.12
CA PRO A 174 5.29 -19.69 -25.53
C PRO A 174 4.04 -20.51 -25.21
N GLU A 175 4.09 -21.83 -25.35
CA GLU A 175 2.98 -22.76 -25.05
C GLU A 175 2.65 -22.77 -23.55
N GLU A 176 3.67 -22.79 -22.69
CA GLU A 176 3.50 -22.70 -21.23
C GLU A 176 2.90 -21.36 -20.83
N LEU A 177 3.35 -20.24 -21.43
CA LEU A 177 2.77 -18.91 -21.18
C LEU A 177 1.28 -18.85 -21.56
N VAL A 178 0.91 -19.42 -22.72
CA VAL A 178 -0.50 -19.49 -23.14
C VAL A 178 -1.33 -20.30 -22.14
N GLU A 179 -0.80 -21.43 -21.64
CA GLU A 179 -1.52 -22.23 -20.65
C GLU A 179 -1.67 -21.51 -19.31
N VAL A 180 -0.63 -20.78 -18.86
CA VAL A 180 -0.69 -19.94 -17.64
C VAL A 180 -1.74 -18.85 -17.80
N GLU A 181 -1.73 -18.10 -18.91
CA GLU A 181 -2.71 -17.07 -19.22
C GLU A 181 -4.14 -17.62 -19.21
N LYS A 182 -4.36 -18.76 -19.86
CA LYS A 182 -5.66 -19.43 -19.90
C LYS A 182 -6.16 -19.74 -18.49
N ARG A 183 -5.33 -20.36 -17.63
CA ARG A 183 -5.71 -20.72 -16.26
C ARG A 183 -6.03 -19.49 -15.42
N VAL A 184 -5.26 -18.42 -15.53
CA VAL A 184 -5.53 -17.17 -14.82
C VAL A 184 -6.87 -16.59 -15.26
N ASN A 185 -7.11 -16.48 -16.58
CA ASN A 185 -8.35 -15.95 -17.11
C ASN A 185 -9.58 -16.81 -16.75
N GLU A 186 -9.47 -18.13 -16.75
CA GLU A 186 -10.54 -19.04 -16.30
C GLU A 186 -10.97 -18.71 -14.85
N LYS A 187 -10.02 -18.44 -13.95
CA LYS A 187 -10.32 -18.09 -12.55
C LYS A 187 -10.91 -16.68 -12.42
N ILE A 188 -10.45 -15.73 -13.23
CA ILE A 188 -11.04 -14.39 -13.29
C ILE A 188 -12.49 -14.46 -13.74
N PHE A 189 -12.77 -15.15 -14.84
CA PHE A 189 -14.15 -15.32 -15.37
C PHE A 189 -15.05 -16.14 -14.47
N ALA A 190 -14.50 -17.04 -13.67
CA ALA A 190 -15.28 -17.80 -12.68
C ALA A 190 -15.77 -16.93 -11.52
N ALA A 191 -15.24 -15.69 -11.37
CA ALA A 191 -15.61 -14.74 -10.33
C ALA A 191 -15.67 -15.38 -8.93
N LEU A 192 -14.64 -16.14 -8.57
CA LEU A 192 -14.57 -16.87 -7.31
C LEU A 192 -14.67 -15.91 -6.12
N PRO A 193 -15.46 -16.22 -5.09
CA PRO A 193 -15.51 -15.41 -3.89
C PRO A 193 -14.15 -15.43 -3.17
N VAL A 194 -13.69 -14.25 -2.75
CA VAL A 194 -12.48 -14.12 -1.92
C VAL A 194 -12.89 -13.98 -0.46
N THR A 195 -12.36 -14.85 0.39
CA THR A 195 -12.54 -14.77 1.84
C THR A 195 -11.22 -14.37 2.51
N ILE A 196 -11.28 -13.42 3.45
CA ILE A 196 -10.12 -12.95 4.19
C ILE A 196 -10.27 -13.42 5.64
N GLN A 197 -9.23 -14.07 6.17
CA GLN A 197 -9.20 -14.56 7.54
C GLN A 197 -7.85 -14.18 8.18
N ASN A 198 -7.89 -13.64 9.38
CA ASN A 198 -6.71 -13.42 10.20
C ASN A 198 -6.53 -14.61 11.14
N LEU A 199 -5.48 -15.38 10.91
CA LEU A 199 -5.19 -16.60 11.66
C LEU A 199 -3.73 -16.61 12.13
N PRO A 200 -3.42 -17.30 13.25
CA PRO A 200 -2.05 -17.63 13.58
C PRO A 200 -1.39 -18.42 12.43
N ILE A 201 -0.10 -18.16 12.18
CA ILE A 201 0.61 -18.71 11.00
C ILE A 201 0.53 -20.24 10.92
N GLU A 202 0.59 -20.93 12.06
CA GLU A 202 0.51 -22.40 12.13
C GLU A 202 -0.87 -22.94 11.74
N GLU A 203 -1.93 -22.20 12.02
CA GLU A 203 -3.29 -22.56 11.59
C GLU A 203 -3.48 -22.30 10.09
N ALA A 204 -2.98 -21.17 9.59
CA ALA A 204 -3.01 -20.85 8.17
C ALA A 204 -2.26 -21.92 7.34
N LYS A 205 -1.09 -22.38 7.80
CA LYS A 205 -0.33 -23.48 7.16
C LYS A 205 -1.12 -24.78 7.13
N LYS A 206 -1.82 -25.14 8.23
CA LYS A 206 -2.67 -26.36 8.27
C LYS A 206 -3.83 -26.28 7.29
N MET A 207 -4.33 -25.10 6.99
CA MET A 207 -5.37 -24.89 5.97
C MET A 207 -4.82 -24.88 4.53
N GLY A 208 -3.52 -25.07 4.35
CA GLY A 208 -2.88 -25.11 3.03
C GLY A 208 -2.43 -23.74 2.50
N ALA A 209 -2.34 -22.73 3.36
CA ALA A 209 -1.78 -21.45 2.96
C ALA A 209 -0.33 -21.59 2.50
N MET A 210 0.01 -20.96 1.37
CA MET A 210 1.38 -20.91 0.86
C MET A 210 2.13 -19.77 1.56
N ALA A 211 2.77 -20.06 2.70
CA ALA A 211 3.69 -19.14 3.37
C ALA A 211 5.07 -19.26 2.70
N LEU A 212 5.42 -18.33 1.82
CA LEU A 212 6.62 -18.42 0.97
C LEU A 212 7.81 -17.61 1.49
N PHE A 213 7.59 -16.68 2.40
CA PHE A 213 8.64 -15.88 3.04
C PHE A 213 8.69 -16.19 4.53
N GLY A 214 9.88 -16.01 5.13
CA GLY A 214 10.09 -16.18 6.58
C GLY A 214 9.26 -15.17 7.39
N GLU A 215 7.96 -15.26 7.24
CA GLU A 215 6.96 -14.49 7.96
C GLU A 215 7.04 -14.87 9.43
N LYS A 216 7.29 -13.85 10.24
CA LYS A 216 7.39 -13.95 11.69
C LYS A 216 6.04 -13.80 12.34
#